data_11394b2c4580c71a7b81c5447f4816d9
#
_entry.id   11394b2c4580c71a7b81c5447f4816d9
#
_cell.length_a   1.000
_cell.length_b   1.000
_cell.length_c   1.000
_cell.angle_alpha   90.00
_cell.angle_beta   90.00
_cell.angle_gamma   90.00
#
_symmetry.space_group_name_H-M   'P 1'
#
loop_
_entity.id
_entity.type
_entity.pdbx_description
1 polymer ?
#
loop_
_entity_poly.entity_id
_entity_poly.type
_entity_poly.pdbx_seq_one_letter_code
_entity_poly.pdbx_strand_id
1 'polypeptide(L)'
;DADTYEDLVKFANYALEYAKAHGKKRRVPFSPGILAERSRTLELVERLRDSIEHGFEGFRLVFQPQVNAADGRVIGAEALARWSCDACGEVPPLEFIPLLEESGLIVPFGAWVLHRAMETAARWRAWDPGFVMSVNLSYRQLDEAKLVPSIAEALAATGLPPANLVVEMTESC
;
A
#
# COMPACT_ATOMS: atom_id res chain seq x y z
N ASP A 1 -2.59 -16.47 -31.45
CA ASP A 1 -1.63 -17.47 -31.94
C ASP A 1 -0.27 -16.78 -32.04
N ALA A 2 0.83 -17.51 -31.86
CA ALA A 2 2.19 -16.98 -32.00
C ALA A 2 2.62 -17.16 -33.46
N ASP A 3 3.13 -16.09 -34.07
CA ASP A 3 3.57 -16.13 -35.47
C ASP A 3 5.04 -16.57 -35.61
N THR A 4 5.81 -16.46 -34.52
CA THR A 4 7.21 -16.84 -34.45
C THR A 4 7.52 -17.72 -33.25
N TYR A 5 8.68 -18.44 -33.29
CA TYR A 5 9.16 -19.20 -32.12
C TYR A 5 9.42 -18.28 -30.91
N GLU A 6 9.94 -17.10 -31.18
CA GLU A 6 10.19 -16.08 -30.11
C GLU A 6 8.90 -15.67 -29.44
N ASP A 7 7.82 -15.43 -30.20
CA ASP A 7 6.50 -15.11 -29.66
C ASP A 7 5.93 -16.25 -28.83
N LEU A 8 6.11 -17.50 -29.31
CA LEU A 8 5.66 -18.68 -28.56
C LEU A 8 6.32 -18.75 -27.18
N VAL A 9 7.64 -18.58 -27.09
CA VAL A 9 8.40 -18.60 -25.84
C VAL A 9 7.98 -17.44 -24.95
N LYS A 10 7.84 -16.24 -25.51
CA LYS A 10 7.39 -15.04 -24.81
C LYS A 10 6.00 -15.22 -24.21
N PHE A 11 5.05 -15.71 -24.98
CA PHE A 11 3.67 -15.92 -24.51
C PHE A 11 3.58 -17.05 -23.47
N ALA A 12 4.38 -18.11 -23.61
CA ALA A 12 4.46 -19.15 -22.60
C ALA A 12 5.01 -18.63 -21.27
N ASN A 13 6.03 -17.77 -21.31
CA ASN A 13 6.57 -17.11 -20.13
C ASN A 13 5.53 -16.19 -19.45
N TYR A 14 4.78 -15.41 -20.22
CA TYR A 14 3.71 -14.56 -19.65
C TYR A 14 2.63 -15.40 -18.96
N ALA A 15 2.20 -16.50 -19.58
CA ALA A 15 1.23 -17.40 -18.97
C ALA A 15 1.77 -18.08 -17.71
N LEU A 16 3.07 -18.39 -17.66
CA LEU A 16 3.74 -18.95 -16.50
C LEU A 16 3.82 -17.95 -15.34
N GLU A 17 4.22 -16.70 -15.61
CA GLU A 17 4.26 -15.63 -14.62
C GLU A 17 2.87 -15.37 -14.05
N TYR A 18 1.86 -15.27 -14.92
CA TYR A 18 0.47 -15.14 -14.54
C TYR A 18 0.00 -16.28 -13.61
N ALA A 19 0.31 -17.53 -13.97
CA ALA A 19 -0.04 -18.69 -13.15
C ALA A 19 0.63 -18.67 -11.77
N LYS A 20 1.87 -18.16 -11.67
CA LYS A 20 2.60 -18.01 -10.41
C LYS A 20 1.98 -16.95 -9.51
N ALA A 21 1.58 -15.80 -10.09
CA ALA A 21 0.95 -14.70 -9.36
C ALA A 21 -0.45 -15.06 -8.85
N HIS A 22 -1.19 -15.92 -9.59
CA HIS A 22 -2.59 -16.25 -9.30
C HIS A 22 -2.79 -17.63 -8.64
N GLY A 23 -1.87 -18.04 -7.75
CA GLY A 23 -2.08 -19.19 -6.86
C GLY A 23 -1.33 -20.45 -7.20
N LYS A 24 -0.35 -20.41 -8.14
CA LYS A 24 0.55 -21.55 -8.48
C LYS A 24 -0.21 -22.87 -8.79
N LYS A 25 0.48 -23.96 -9.07
CA LYS A 25 -0.08 -25.32 -9.26
C LYS A 25 -1.31 -25.38 -10.19
N ARG A 26 -1.41 -24.49 -11.16
CA ARG A 26 -2.52 -24.41 -12.15
C ARG A 26 -1.98 -24.33 -13.57
N ARG A 27 -2.75 -24.83 -14.52
CA ARG A 27 -2.47 -24.67 -15.94
C ARG A 27 -3.21 -23.43 -16.44
N VAL A 28 -2.47 -22.50 -17.03
CA VAL A 28 -3.02 -21.28 -17.62
C VAL A 28 -2.61 -21.26 -19.10
N PRO A 29 -3.54 -21.36 -20.05
CA PRO A 29 -3.24 -21.10 -21.44
C PRO A 29 -3.03 -19.60 -21.64
N PHE A 30 -2.11 -19.23 -22.53
CA PHE A 30 -1.94 -17.84 -22.92
C PHE A 30 -3.24 -17.29 -23.52
N SER A 31 -3.56 -16.04 -23.17
CA SER A 31 -4.66 -15.28 -23.77
C SER A 31 -4.26 -13.81 -23.91
N PRO A 32 -4.87 -13.05 -24.85
CA PRO A 32 -4.64 -11.60 -24.95
C PRO A 32 -4.93 -10.83 -23.65
N GLY A 33 -5.84 -11.35 -22.81
CA GLY A 33 -6.13 -10.77 -21.51
C GLY A 33 -4.93 -10.73 -20.58
N ILE A 34 -4.03 -11.73 -20.64
CA ILE A 34 -2.78 -11.75 -19.86
C ILE A 34 -1.85 -10.59 -20.27
N LEU A 35 -1.81 -10.27 -21.56
CA LEU A 35 -1.03 -9.12 -22.03
C LEU A 35 -1.62 -7.80 -21.58
N ALA A 36 -2.94 -7.66 -21.64
CA ALA A 36 -3.62 -6.46 -21.20
C ALA A 36 -3.41 -6.21 -19.71
N GLU A 37 -3.53 -7.25 -18.89
CA GLU A 37 -3.28 -7.18 -17.45
C GLU A 37 -1.82 -6.82 -17.14
N ARG A 38 -0.85 -7.45 -17.82
CA ARG A 38 0.56 -7.11 -17.68
C ARG A 38 0.85 -5.64 -18.08
N SER A 39 0.27 -5.18 -19.18
CA SER A 39 0.44 -3.79 -19.63
C SER A 39 -0.13 -2.83 -18.60
N ARG A 40 -1.31 -3.12 -18.05
CA ARG A 40 -1.93 -2.36 -16.96
C ARG A 40 -1.04 -2.32 -15.72
N THR A 41 -0.49 -3.47 -15.30
CA THR A 41 0.42 -3.55 -14.15
C THR A 41 1.63 -2.66 -14.33
N LEU A 42 2.29 -2.70 -15.49
CA LEU A 42 3.44 -1.85 -15.79
C LEU A 42 3.07 -0.36 -15.77
N GLU A 43 1.96 -0.01 -16.39
CA GLU A 43 1.46 1.37 -16.37
C GLU A 43 1.18 1.85 -14.94
N LEU A 44 0.53 1.04 -14.12
CA LEU A 44 0.26 1.39 -12.72
C LEU A 44 1.54 1.58 -11.91
N VAL A 45 2.56 0.74 -12.10
CA VAL A 45 3.85 0.87 -11.41
C VAL A 45 4.56 2.18 -11.79
N GLU A 46 4.55 2.55 -13.07
CA GLU A 46 5.12 3.83 -13.53
C GLU A 46 4.38 5.00 -12.88
N ARG A 47 3.04 5.00 -12.89
CA ARG A 47 2.23 6.06 -12.28
C ARG A 47 2.38 6.14 -10.77
N LEU A 48 2.52 5.00 -10.08
CA LEU A 48 2.82 4.96 -8.65
C LEU A 48 4.18 5.62 -8.35
N ARG A 49 5.17 5.36 -9.18
CA ARG A 49 6.49 5.99 -9.06
C ARG A 49 6.40 7.50 -9.27
N ASP A 50 5.75 7.92 -10.35
CA ASP A 50 5.54 9.33 -10.64
C ASP A 50 4.80 10.05 -9.50
N SER A 51 3.72 9.44 -8.98
CA SER A 51 2.98 9.98 -7.83
C SER A 51 3.88 10.19 -6.61
N ILE A 52 4.73 9.24 -6.29
CA ILE A 52 5.65 9.31 -5.13
C ILE A 52 6.71 10.39 -5.37
N GLU A 53 7.32 10.46 -6.55
CA GLU A 53 8.34 11.44 -6.92
C GLU A 53 7.79 12.86 -6.94
N HIS A 54 6.50 13.04 -7.26
CA HIS A 54 5.79 14.33 -7.25
C HIS A 54 5.06 14.61 -5.91
N GLY A 55 5.58 14.13 -4.80
CA GLY A 55 5.08 14.47 -3.46
C GLY A 55 3.82 13.71 -3.07
N PHE A 56 3.67 12.48 -3.56
CA PHE A 56 2.54 11.58 -3.29
C PHE A 56 1.22 12.09 -3.90
N GLU A 57 1.29 12.70 -5.07
CA GLU A 57 0.13 13.18 -5.80
C GLU A 57 -0.88 12.04 -6.03
N GLY A 58 -2.18 12.32 -5.81
CA GLY A 58 -3.25 11.34 -5.93
C GLY A 58 -3.40 10.40 -4.73
N PHE A 59 -2.42 10.35 -3.82
CA PHE A 59 -2.56 9.61 -2.57
C PHE A 59 -3.28 10.43 -1.51
N ARG A 60 -4.17 9.77 -0.76
CA ARG A 60 -4.85 10.33 0.41
C ARG A 60 -5.06 9.28 1.48
N LEU A 61 -5.22 9.72 2.72
CA LEU A 61 -5.68 8.86 3.82
C LEU A 61 -7.15 9.11 4.09
N VAL A 62 -7.89 8.03 4.30
CA VAL A 62 -9.20 8.03 4.93
C VAL A 62 -9.08 7.32 6.28
N PHE A 63 -9.97 7.63 7.21
CA PHE A 63 -9.86 7.17 8.57
C PHE A 63 -11.14 6.43 8.96
N GLN A 64 -10.99 5.16 9.34
CA GLN A 64 -12.08 4.34 9.82
C GLN A 64 -12.12 4.42 11.35
N PRO A 65 -13.21 4.94 11.96
CA PRO A 65 -13.26 5.07 13.40
C PRO A 65 -13.29 3.70 14.09
N GLN A 66 -12.55 3.62 15.20
CA GLN A 66 -12.58 2.51 16.14
C GLN A 66 -13.38 2.94 17.35
N VAL A 67 -14.38 2.12 17.72
CA VAL A 67 -15.30 2.46 18.81
C VAL A 67 -15.20 1.47 19.96
N ASN A 68 -15.35 1.96 21.16
CA ASN A 68 -15.49 1.11 22.35
C ASN A 68 -16.84 0.38 22.29
N ALA A 69 -16.82 -0.94 22.36
CA ALA A 69 -18.02 -1.75 22.25
C ALA A 69 -19.01 -1.58 23.42
N ALA A 70 -18.56 -1.10 24.58
CA ALA A 70 -19.39 -0.95 25.75
C ALA A 70 -20.26 0.33 25.71
N ASP A 71 -19.76 1.43 25.15
CA ASP A 71 -20.42 2.74 25.20
C ASP A 71 -20.51 3.45 23.84
N GLY A 72 -19.96 2.87 22.77
CA GLY A 72 -19.99 3.41 21.41
C GLY A 72 -19.09 4.65 21.21
N ARG A 73 -18.28 5.03 22.17
CA ARG A 73 -17.35 6.17 22.02
C ARG A 73 -16.25 5.85 21.03
N VAL A 74 -15.90 6.82 20.18
CA VAL A 74 -14.72 6.74 19.33
C VAL A 74 -13.48 6.83 20.22
N ILE A 75 -12.62 5.81 20.15
CA ILE A 75 -11.37 5.71 20.91
C ILE A 75 -10.13 5.77 20.03
N GLY A 76 -10.31 5.68 18.72
CA GLY A 76 -9.22 5.69 17.75
C GLY A 76 -9.72 5.68 16.32
N ALA A 77 -8.79 5.55 15.40
CA ALA A 77 -9.11 5.32 13.99
C ALA A 77 -7.98 4.53 13.31
N GLU A 78 -8.33 3.79 12.28
CA GLU A 78 -7.39 3.15 11.35
C GLU A 78 -7.18 4.06 10.14
N ALA A 79 -5.91 4.33 9.82
CA ALA A 79 -5.52 5.08 8.64
C ALA A 79 -5.46 4.17 7.43
N LEU A 80 -6.30 4.42 6.45
CA LEU A 80 -6.44 3.62 5.24
C LEU A 80 -6.05 4.44 4.01
N ALA A 81 -5.05 3.99 3.29
CA ALA A 81 -4.60 4.65 2.07
C ALA A 81 -5.60 4.49 0.92
N ARG A 82 -5.71 5.55 0.12
CA ARG A 82 -6.44 5.58 -1.15
C ARG A 82 -5.55 6.23 -2.19
N TRP A 83 -5.65 5.76 -3.43
CA TRP A 83 -4.91 6.31 -4.54
C TRP A 83 -5.78 6.46 -5.77
N SER A 84 -5.59 7.57 -6.47
CA SER A 84 -6.25 7.84 -7.75
C SER A 84 -5.28 8.56 -8.68
N CYS A 85 -5.39 8.30 -9.97
CA CYS A 85 -4.67 9.05 -11.01
C CYS A 85 -5.63 9.43 -12.14
N ASP A 86 -5.32 10.50 -12.88
CA ASP A 86 -6.20 11.01 -13.95
C ASP A 86 -6.53 9.96 -15.00
N ALA A 87 -5.57 9.10 -15.35
CA ALA A 87 -5.75 8.09 -16.38
C ALA A 87 -6.40 6.80 -15.88
N CYS A 88 -6.21 6.44 -14.62
CA CYS A 88 -6.71 5.16 -14.06
C CYS A 88 -7.92 5.33 -13.14
N GLY A 89 -8.30 6.57 -12.81
CA GLY A 89 -9.32 6.83 -11.81
C GLY A 89 -8.90 6.35 -10.41
N GLU A 90 -9.85 5.94 -9.61
CA GLU A 90 -9.58 5.40 -8.27
C GLU A 90 -9.13 3.93 -8.36
N VAL A 91 -7.94 3.63 -7.82
CA VAL A 91 -7.35 2.28 -7.79
C VAL A 91 -7.46 1.74 -6.37
N PRO A 92 -8.05 0.55 -6.17
CA PRO A 92 -8.25 0.00 -4.84
C PRO A 92 -6.92 -0.46 -4.20
N PRO A 93 -6.80 -0.43 -2.85
CA PRO A 93 -5.60 -0.87 -2.12
C PRO A 93 -5.16 -2.29 -2.48
N LEU A 94 -6.10 -3.21 -2.68
CA LEU A 94 -5.81 -4.59 -3.09
C LEU A 94 -5.09 -4.69 -4.44
N GLU A 95 -5.17 -3.67 -5.28
CA GLU A 95 -4.47 -3.61 -6.56
C GLU A 95 -3.13 -2.88 -6.44
N PHE A 96 -3.06 -1.71 -5.77
CA PHE A 96 -1.84 -0.92 -5.77
C PHE A 96 -0.83 -1.30 -4.67
N ILE A 97 -1.26 -1.81 -3.51
CA ILE A 97 -0.33 -2.19 -2.43
C ILE A 97 0.63 -3.31 -2.86
N PRO A 98 0.18 -4.41 -3.49
CA PRO A 98 1.11 -5.42 -4.01
C PRO A 98 2.12 -4.86 -5.00
N LEU A 99 1.72 -3.91 -5.84
CA LEU A 99 2.62 -3.27 -6.80
C LEU A 99 3.69 -2.40 -6.12
N LEU A 100 3.33 -1.68 -5.05
CA LEU A 100 4.27 -0.96 -4.21
C LEU A 100 5.26 -1.90 -3.52
N GLU A 101 4.79 -3.06 -3.04
CA GLU A 101 5.61 -4.08 -2.41
C GLU A 101 6.60 -4.71 -3.39
N GLU A 102 6.14 -5.11 -4.57
CA GLU A 102 6.97 -5.75 -5.60
C GLU A 102 8.01 -4.81 -6.19
N SER A 103 7.67 -3.53 -6.35
CA SER A 103 8.56 -2.51 -6.88
C SER A 103 9.50 -1.88 -5.85
N GLY A 104 9.34 -2.20 -4.55
CA GLY A 104 10.08 -1.57 -3.46
C GLY A 104 9.60 -0.16 -3.09
N LEU A 105 8.60 0.38 -3.79
CA LEU A 105 8.02 1.69 -3.51
C LEU A 105 7.22 1.73 -2.20
N ILE A 106 6.95 0.56 -1.61
CA ILE A 106 6.27 0.44 -0.31
C ILE A 106 7.04 1.14 0.82
N VAL A 107 8.36 1.24 0.73
CA VAL A 107 9.20 1.86 1.77
C VAL A 107 8.96 3.38 1.85
N PRO A 108 9.19 4.18 0.78
CA PRO A 108 8.89 5.61 0.82
C PRO A 108 7.41 5.90 1.02
N PHE A 109 6.52 5.08 0.44
CA PHE A 109 5.09 5.20 0.64
C PHE A 109 4.67 5.00 2.10
N GLY A 110 5.18 3.96 2.76
CA GLY A 110 4.86 3.67 4.16
C GLY A 110 5.37 4.76 5.11
N ALA A 111 6.54 5.34 4.84
CA ALA A 111 7.06 6.48 5.61
C ALA A 111 6.12 7.70 5.49
N TRP A 112 5.61 7.98 4.29
CA TRP A 112 4.62 9.04 4.07
C TRP A 112 3.30 8.76 4.81
N VAL A 113 2.78 7.52 4.73
CA VAL A 113 1.55 7.10 5.44
C VAL A 113 1.70 7.30 6.94
N LEU A 114 2.78 6.81 7.52
CA LEU A 114 3.09 6.96 8.95
C LEU A 114 3.10 8.42 9.36
N HIS A 115 3.84 9.26 8.64
CA HIS A 115 3.94 10.69 8.96
C HIS A 115 2.57 11.38 8.89
N ARG A 116 1.80 11.16 7.83
CA ARG A 116 0.46 11.76 7.66
C ARG A 116 -0.55 11.28 8.68
N ALA A 117 -0.51 10.00 9.03
CA ALA A 117 -1.37 9.43 10.08
C ALA A 117 -1.03 10.04 11.44
N MET A 118 0.27 10.15 11.78
CA MET A 118 0.72 10.75 13.05
C MET A 118 0.40 12.25 13.14
N GLU A 119 0.56 13.02 12.06
CA GLU A 119 0.12 14.43 12.02
C GLU A 119 -1.38 14.57 12.32
N THR A 120 -2.19 13.68 11.76
CA THR A 120 -3.63 13.68 11.98
C THR A 120 -3.98 13.26 13.40
N ALA A 121 -3.34 12.23 13.93
CA ALA A 121 -3.50 11.76 15.30
C ALA A 121 -3.14 12.86 16.32
N ALA A 122 -2.02 13.56 16.09
CA ALA A 122 -1.59 14.65 16.96
C ALA A 122 -2.63 15.78 17.03
N ARG A 123 -3.30 16.11 15.92
CA ARG A 123 -4.41 17.08 15.89
C ARG A 123 -5.64 16.56 16.63
N TRP A 124 -6.03 15.31 16.42
CA TRP A 124 -7.23 14.74 17.05
C TRP A 124 -7.05 14.49 18.54
N ARG A 125 -5.83 14.19 18.96
CA ARG A 125 -5.48 14.08 20.37
C ARG A 125 -5.77 15.35 21.19
N ALA A 126 -5.87 16.51 20.53
CA ALA A 126 -6.30 17.74 21.22
C ALA A 126 -7.73 17.65 21.76
N TRP A 127 -8.58 16.81 21.17
CA TRP A 127 -9.96 16.56 21.65
C TRP A 127 -10.04 15.37 22.61
N ASP A 128 -9.27 14.31 22.35
CA ASP A 128 -9.17 13.15 23.23
C ASP A 128 -7.70 12.74 23.38
N PRO A 129 -7.06 13.03 24.52
CA PRO A 129 -5.67 12.63 24.78
C PRO A 129 -5.41 11.13 24.70
N GLY A 130 -6.45 10.30 24.84
CA GLY A 130 -6.40 8.85 24.71
C GLY A 130 -6.60 8.32 23.30
N PHE A 131 -6.83 9.21 22.32
CA PHE A 131 -7.07 8.80 20.93
C PHE A 131 -5.89 8.01 20.36
N VAL A 132 -6.16 6.84 19.74
CA VAL A 132 -5.15 5.94 19.16
C VAL A 132 -5.30 5.91 17.65
N MET A 133 -4.19 6.01 16.92
CA MET A 133 -4.13 5.84 15.47
C MET A 133 -3.50 4.50 15.13
N SER A 134 -4.23 3.65 14.40
CA SER A 134 -3.71 2.42 13.82
C SER A 134 -3.22 2.67 12.38
N VAL A 135 -2.07 2.12 12.04
CA VAL A 135 -1.46 2.20 10.71
C VAL A 135 -0.98 0.82 10.28
N ASN A 136 -1.38 0.39 9.10
CA ASN A 136 -0.93 -0.86 8.50
C ASN A 136 0.52 -0.73 8.01
N LEU A 137 1.33 -1.73 8.29
CA LEU A 137 2.72 -1.86 7.86
C LEU A 137 2.89 -3.15 7.06
N SER A 138 3.48 -3.06 5.86
CA SER A 138 3.89 -4.24 5.10
C SER A 138 5.09 -4.92 5.76
N TYR A 139 5.09 -6.26 5.76
CA TYR A 139 6.23 -7.04 6.24
C TYR A 139 7.53 -6.70 5.51
N ARG A 140 7.47 -6.27 4.24
CA ARG A 140 8.64 -5.85 3.46
C ARG A 140 9.34 -4.61 4.03
N GLN A 141 8.63 -3.81 4.81
CA GLN A 141 9.21 -2.65 5.49
C GLN A 141 10.00 -3.05 6.76
N LEU A 142 9.76 -4.25 7.31
CA LEU A 142 10.47 -4.73 8.50
C LEU A 142 11.95 -5.01 8.24
N ASP A 143 12.29 -5.40 7.01
CA ASP A 143 13.68 -5.68 6.62
C ASP A 143 14.52 -4.39 6.47
N GLU A 144 13.89 -3.23 6.55
CA GLU A 144 14.56 -1.94 6.47
C GLU A 144 15.12 -1.53 7.83
N ALA A 145 16.45 -1.52 7.95
CA ALA A 145 17.15 -1.07 9.17
C ALA A 145 16.75 0.35 9.62
N LYS A 146 16.15 1.13 8.73
CA LYS A 146 15.71 2.51 8.96
C LYS A 146 14.26 2.62 9.46
N LEU A 147 13.48 1.55 9.52
CA LEU A 147 12.06 1.63 9.90
C LEU A 147 11.88 2.21 11.31
N VAL A 148 12.55 1.64 12.31
CA VAL A 148 12.44 2.11 13.71
C VAL A 148 12.92 3.55 13.87
N PRO A 149 14.08 3.95 13.32
CA PRO A 149 14.48 5.36 13.29
C PRO A 149 13.45 6.27 12.62
N SER A 150 12.91 5.88 11.47
CA SER A 150 11.89 6.67 10.75
C SER A 150 10.61 6.89 11.57
N ILE A 151 10.14 5.85 12.27
CA ILE A 151 9.00 5.97 13.19
C ILE A 151 9.33 6.92 14.34
N ALA A 152 10.52 6.80 14.94
CA ALA A 152 10.94 7.66 16.04
C ALA A 152 11.05 9.14 15.60
N GLU A 153 11.61 9.39 14.42
CA GLU A 153 11.70 10.73 13.81
C GLU A 153 10.30 11.32 13.55
N ALA A 154 9.40 10.53 13.00
CA ALA A 154 8.02 10.97 12.74
C ALA A 154 7.24 11.27 14.04
N LEU A 155 7.40 10.46 15.08
CA LEU A 155 6.82 10.73 16.41
C LEU A 155 7.38 12.04 16.98
N ALA A 156 8.69 12.26 16.89
CA ALA A 156 9.32 13.47 17.37
C ALA A 156 8.85 14.71 16.58
N ALA A 157 8.78 14.62 15.25
CA ALA A 157 8.37 15.71 14.38
C ALA A 157 6.90 16.10 14.58
N THR A 158 6.01 15.15 14.85
CA THR A 158 4.57 15.38 15.02
C THR A 158 4.18 15.67 16.49
N GLY A 159 5.06 15.38 17.44
CA GLY A 159 4.77 15.47 18.87
C GLY A 159 3.74 14.44 19.35
N LEU A 160 3.47 13.40 18.57
CA LEU A 160 2.55 12.33 18.95
C LEU A 160 3.25 11.39 19.96
N PRO A 161 2.68 11.16 21.17
CA PRO A 161 3.25 10.18 22.07
C PRO A 161 3.16 8.77 21.48
N PRO A 162 4.18 7.90 21.67
CA PRO A 162 4.17 6.54 21.15
C PRO A 162 2.95 5.71 21.57
N ALA A 163 2.39 5.96 22.76
CA ALA A 163 1.19 5.28 23.25
C ALA A 163 -0.08 5.57 22.42
N ASN A 164 -0.06 6.60 21.58
CA ASN A 164 -1.18 6.96 20.69
C ASN A 164 -1.02 6.41 19.26
N LEU A 165 0.00 5.55 19.01
CA LEU A 165 0.24 4.90 17.73
C LEU A 165 0.18 3.38 17.91
N VAL A 166 -0.59 2.71 17.07
CA VAL A 166 -0.56 1.25 16.87
C VAL A 166 -0.09 0.99 15.46
N VAL A 167 0.89 0.09 15.32
CA VAL A 167 1.35 -0.39 14.02
C VAL A 167 0.83 -1.82 13.84
N GLU A 168 0.02 -2.01 12.82
CA GLU A 168 -0.58 -3.31 12.52
C GLU A 168 0.17 -3.97 11.37
N MET A 169 0.56 -5.23 11.56
CA MET A 169 1.19 -6.01 10.49
C MET A 169 0.14 -6.86 9.82
N THR A 170 -0.06 -6.66 8.53
CA THR A 170 -0.87 -7.55 7.72
C THR A 170 0.00 -8.66 7.16
N GLU A 171 -0.36 -9.91 7.47
CA GLU A 171 0.19 -11.06 6.75
C GLU A 171 -0.37 -11.03 5.33
N SER A 172 0.47 -10.60 4.38
CA SER A 172 0.19 -10.84 2.96
C SER A 172 0.46 -12.32 2.71
N CYS A 173 -0.61 -13.12 2.66
CA CYS A 173 -0.53 -14.54 2.30
C CYS A 173 -0.29 -14.72 0.80
#